data_7dcf3633f39a48ebefbc9f8fcf79169f
#
_entry.id   7dcf3633f39a48ebefbc9f8fcf79169f
#
_cell.length_a   1.000
_cell.length_b   1.000
_cell.length_c   1.000
_cell.angle_alpha   90.00
_cell.angle_beta   90.00
_cell.angle_gamma   90.00
#
_symmetry.space_group_name_H-M   'P 1'
#
loop_
_entity.id
_entity.type
_entity.pdbx_description
1 polymer ?
#
loop_
_entity_poly.entity_id
_entity_poly.type
_entity_poly.pdbx_seq_one_letter_code
_entity_poly.pdbx_strand_id
1 'polypeptide(L)'
;DPDAKRNKIEDNRFVLIEENFRYISRFLKFYGIKKVDGILADLGVSSHQFDEAERGFSTRFDGELDMRMNQSSKISAKKIINSYPEEMLANILFMYGELRNARAIAKTIVEARDQGAIETSFQLRKLLQKYVPKAKEHKILAQIFQAIRIEVNEELDVLKEFLIQTPQLLTPEGRLSIISYHSLEDRLVKRFIRTGL
;
A
#
# COMPACT_ATOMS: atom_id res chain seq x y z
N ASP A 1 1.34 -12.48 -0.25
CA ASP A 1 0.21 -12.61 0.65
C ASP A 1 -0.06 -14.10 0.94
N PRO A 2 -0.02 -14.55 2.21
CA PRO A 2 -0.31 -15.94 2.58
C PRO A 2 -1.70 -16.42 2.14
N ASP A 3 -2.64 -15.49 2.00
CA ASP A 3 -4.02 -15.80 1.63
C ASP A 3 -4.16 -16.21 0.16
N ALA A 4 -3.24 -15.78 -0.69
CA ALA A 4 -3.21 -16.24 -2.09
C ALA A 4 -3.05 -17.76 -2.21
N LYS A 5 -2.42 -18.42 -1.22
CA LYS A 5 -2.27 -19.89 -1.18
C LYS A 5 -3.60 -20.63 -1.05
N ARG A 6 -4.57 -20.02 -0.35
CA ARG A 6 -5.89 -20.63 -0.13
C ARG A 6 -6.73 -20.71 -1.40
N ASN A 7 -6.41 -19.86 -2.37
CA ASN A 7 -7.13 -19.76 -3.65
C ASN A 7 -6.37 -20.42 -4.82
N LYS A 8 -5.49 -21.38 -4.53
CA LYS A 8 -4.73 -22.08 -5.56
C LYS A 8 -5.69 -22.80 -6.53
N ILE A 9 -5.54 -22.47 -7.81
CA ILE A 9 -6.29 -23.12 -8.88
C ILE A 9 -5.53 -24.39 -9.29
N GLU A 10 -6.21 -25.55 -9.29
CA GLU A 10 -5.65 -26.80 -9.76
C GLU A 10 -5.81 -26.93 -11.29
N ASP A 11 -4.98 -26.17 -12.01
CA ASP A 11 -4.89 -26.22 -13.48
C ASP A 11 -3.41 -26.11 -13.85
N ASN A 12 -2.94 -26.98 -14.76
CA ASN A 12 -1.54 -26.99 -15.18
C ASN A 12 -1.12 -25.74 -15.98
N ARG A 13 -2.09 -24.93 -16.43
CA ARG A 13 -1.86 -23.63 -17.07
C ARG A 13 -1.68 -22.50 -16.05
N PHE A 14 -2.00 -22.76 -14.78
CA PHE A 14 -1.93 -21.75 -13.71
C PHE A 14 -0.65 -21.93 -12.89
N VAL A 15 0.10 -20.84 -12.74
CA VAL A 15 1.30 -20.80 -11.90
C VAL A 15 1.13 -19.68 -10.87
N LEU A 16 1.05 -20.04 -9.59
CA LEU A 16 1.04 -19.07 -8.49
C LEU A 16 2.48 -18.74 -8.09
N ILE A 17 2.82 -17.46 -8.14
CA ILE A 17 4.11 -16.93 -7.68
C ILE A 17 3.86 -16.02 -6.48
N GLU A 18 4.33 -16.44 -5.30
CA GLU A 18 4.13 -15.73 -4.04
C GLU A 18 5.19 -14.67 -3.82
N GLU A 19 5.30 -13.74 -4.76
CA GLU A 19 6.32 -12.71 -4.74
C GLU A 19 5.74 -11.34 -5.08
N ASN A 20 6.53 -10.30 -4.85
CA ASN A 20 6.14 -8.95 -5.21
C ASN A 20 6.17 -8.78 -6.73
N PHE A 21 5.12 -8.21 -7.31
CA PHE A 21 4.97 -7.99 -8.76
C PHE A 21 6.01 -7.03 -9.34
N ARG A 22 6.77 -6.28 -8.52
CA ARG A 22 7.95 -5.52 -8.97
C ARG A 22 8.99 -6.41 -9.65
N TYR A 23 8.95 -7.72 -9.42
CA TYR A 23 9.89 -8.68 -10.00
C TYR A 23 9.32 -9.47 -11.18
N ILE A 24 8.22 -8.99 -11.80
CA ILE A 24 7.51 -9.71 -12.88
C ILE A 24 8.46 -10.19 -13.99
N SER A 25 9.38 -9.35 -14.46
CA SER A 25 10.35 -9.73 -15.51
C SER A 25 11.24 -10.91 -15.11
N ARG A 26 11.62 -10.98 -13.82
CA ARG A 26 12.42 -12.08 -13.29
C ARG A 26 11.70 -13.40 -13.40
N PHE A 27 10.43 -13.41 -12.96
CA PHE A 27 9.62 -14.63 -12.94
C PHE A 27 9.25 -15.09 -14.33
N LEU A 28 8.86 -14.19 -15.21
CA LEU A 28 8.63 -14.54 -16.61
C LEU A 28 9.89 -15.14 -17.25
N LYS A 29 11.06 -14.54 -17.03
CA LYS A 29 12.32 -15.08 -17.50
C LYS A 29 12.64 -16.47 -16.91
N PHE A 30 12.39 -16.67 -15.62
CA PHE A 30 12.59 -17.96 -14.94
C PHE A 30 11.76 -19.08 -15.58
N TYR A 31 10.52 -18.76 -15.96
CA TYR A 31 9.63 -19.70 -16.68
C TYR A 31 9.86 -19.75 -18.20
N GLY A 32 10.89 -19.09 -18.71
CA GLY A 32 11.19 -19.07 -20.15
C GLY A 32 10.22 -18.23 -20.99
N ILE A 33 9.37 -17.43 -20.34
CA ILE A 33 8.35 -16.62 -21.01
C ILE A 33 9.00 -15.27 -21.40
N LYS A 34 9.07 -14.99 -22.69
CA LYS A 34 9.66 -13.73 -23.21
C LYS A 34 8.63 -12.61 -23.30
N LYS A 35 7.41 -12.95 -23.69
CA LYS A 35 6.31 -12.01 -23.93
C LYS A 35 4.99 -12.61 -23.45
N VAL A 36 4.06 -11.74 -23.09
CA VAL A 36 2.68 -12.10 -22.71
C VAL A 36 1.69 -11.25 -23.51
N ASP A 37 0.49 -11.78 -23.76
CA ASP A 37 -0.56 -11.08 -24.51
C ASP A 37 -1.36 -10.10 -23.64
N GLY A 38 -1.29 -10.28 -22.33
CA GLY A 38 -1.96 -9.40 -21.40
C GLY A 38 -1.34 -9.38 -20.02
N ILE A 39 -1.43 -8.23 -19.36
CA ILE A 39 -1.07 -8.03 -17.95
C ILE A 39 -2.28 -7.39 -17.27
N LEU A 40 -2.79 -8.03 -16.24
CA LEU A 40 -3.81 -7.47 -15.35
C LEU A 40 -3.19 -7.25 -13.96
N ALA A 41 -3.26 -6.04 -13.46
CA ALA A 41 -2.85 -5.69 -12.10
C ALA A 41 -4.07 -5.15 -11.33
N ASP A 42 -4.43 -5.82 -10.23
CA ASP A 42 -5.42 -5.38 -9.26
C ASP A 42 -4.65 -4.91 -8.03
N LEU A 43 -4.60 -3.57 -7.83
CA LEU A 43 -3.75 -2.96 -6.83
C LEU A 43 -4.42 -2.92 -5.44
N GLY A 44 -3.63 -2.59 -4.43
CA GLY A 44 -4.11 -2.40 -3.07
C GLY A 44 -4.18 -3.69 -2.24
N VAL A 45 -5.02 -3.68 -1.22
CA VAL A 45 -5.18 -4.78 -0.24
C VAL A 45 -6.39 -5.63 -0.56
N SER A 46 -6.32 -6.92 -0.25
CA SER A 46 -7.47 -7.81 -0.37
C SER A 46 -8.53 -7.51 0.69
N SER A 47 -9.80 -7.85 0.40
CA SER A 47 -10.89 -7.74 1.38
C SER A 47 -10.56 -8.49 2.69
N HIS A 48 -9.92 -9.65 2.57
CA HIS A 48 -9.51 -10.44 3.73
C HIS A 48 -8.50 -9.70 4.62
N GLN A 49 -7.47 -9.06 4.03
CA GLN A 49 -6.52 -8.24 4.79
C GLN A 49 -7.21 -7.05 5.50
N PHE A 50 -8.28 -6.53 4.91
CA PHE A 50 -9.04 -5.42 5.49
C PHE A 50 -9.95 -5.85 6.63
N ASP A 51 -10.48 -7.06 6.56
CA ASP A 51 -11.43 -7.61 7.54
C ASP A 51 -10.74 -8.23 8.75
N GLU A 52 -9.46 -8.62 8.61
CA GLU A 52 -8.66 -9.12 9.73
C GLU A 52 -8.13 -7.97 10.61
N ALA A 53 -8.71 -7.83 11.81
CA ALA A 53 -8.35 -6.77 12.76
C ALA A 53 -6.85 -6.73 13.08
N GLU A 54 -6.21 -7.89 13.28
CA GLU A 54 -4.81 -8.04 13.66
C GLU A 54 -3.83 -7.51 12.59
N ARG A 55 -4.29 -7.36 11.34
CA ARG A 55 -3.49 -6.83 10.25
C ARG A 55 -3.39 -5.29 10.24
N GLY A 56 -4.22 -4.59 11.01
CA GLY A 56 -4.18 -3.15 11.21
C GLY A 56 -4.51 -2.27 9.99
N PHE A 57 -5.06 -2.82 8.92
CA PHE A 57 -5.45 -2.05 7.72
C PHE A 57 -6.74 -1.27 7.91
N SER A 58 -7.63 -1.75 8.78
CA SER A 58 -8.96 -1.18 8.98
C SER A 58 -8.99 -0.14 10.09
N THR A 59 -9.77 0.91 9.87
CA THR A 59 -10.12 1.89 10.91
C THR A 59 -11.33 1.47 11.75
N ARG A 60 -12.00 0.37 11.39
CA ARG A 60 -13.23 -0.10 12.03
C ARG A 60 -12.96 -0.99 13.23
N PHE A 61 -11.91 -1.78 13.15
CA PHE A 61 -11.53 -2.75 14.18
C PHE A 61 -10.25 -2.30 14.87
N ASP A 62 -10.14 -2.60 16.16
CA ASP A 62 -8.88 -2.40 16.87
C ASP A 62 -7.94 -3.56 16.59
N GLY A 63 -6.72 -3.24 16.25
CA GLY A 63 -5.68 -4.20 15.94
C GLY A 63 -4.30 -3.57 16.03
N GLU A 64 -3.27 -4.40 16.00
CA GLU A 64 -1.88 -3.93 15.97
C GLU A 64 -1.64 -3.06 14.72
N LEU A 65 -0.84 -2.00 14.85
CA LEU A 65 -0.41 -1.16 13.72
C LEU A 65 0.63 -1.90 12.86
N ASP A 66 0.19 -2.95 12.16
CA ASP A 66 1.06 -3.73 11.28
C ASP A 66 1.08 -3.18 9.85
N MET A 67 0.00 -3.27 9.11
CA MET A 67 -0.21 -2.82 7.72
C MET A 67 0.77 -3.42 6.69
N ARG A 68 1.53 -4.47 7.02
CA ARG A 68 2.43 -5.12 6.07
C ARG A 68 1.66 -6.09 5.17
N MET A 69 1.68 -5.91 3.87
CA MET A 69 1.18 -6.92 2.93
C MET A 69 2.06 -8.18 2.99
N ASN A 70 3.38 -8.01 3.03
CA ASN A 70 4.33 -9.08 3.30
C ASN A 70 4.74 -9.07 4.77
N GLN A 71 4.28 -10.01 5.56
CA GLN A 71 4.57 -10.12 7.00
C GLN A 71 6.05 -10.33 7.33
N SER A 72 6.87 -10.77 6.37
CA SER A 72 8.33 -10.87 6.56
C SER A 72 9.06 -9.54 6.44
N SER A 73 8.39 -8.46 6.01
CA SER A 73 8.97 -7.11 5.95
C SER A 73 9.36 -6.62 7.36
N LYS A 74 10.45 -5.86 7.44
CA LYS A 74 10.95 -5.29 8.71
C LYS A 74 10.25 -3.99 9.10
N ILE A 75 9.57 -3.35 8.17
CA ILE A 75 8.90 -2.06 8.38
C ILE A 75 7.41 -2.31 8.52
N SER A 76 6.85 -1.98 9.68
CA SER A 76 5.42 -2.01 9.98
C SER A 76 4.91 -0.59 10.25
N ALA A 77 3.59 -0.39 10.25
CA ALA A 77 2.99 0.88 10.63
C ALA A 77 3.39 1.31 12.04
N LYS A 78 3.47 0.38 12.99
CA LYS A 78 3.96 0.62 14.34
C LYS A 78 5.38 1.19 14.33
N LYS A 79 6.26 0.63 13.51
CA LYS A 79 7.64 1.13 13.39
C LYS A 79 7.68 2.53 12.79
N ILE A 80 6.92 2.81 11.74
CA ILE A 80 6.83 4.15 11.14
C ILE A 80 6.36 5.17 12.18
N ILE A 81 5.24 4.90 12.83
CA ILE A 81 4.64 5.82 13.82
C ILE A 81 5.57 6.09 15.00
N ASN A 82 6.25 5.06 15.51
CA ASN A 82 7.04 5.19 16.72
C ASN A 82 8.52 5.56 16.48
N SER A 83 9.05 5.47 15.26
CA SER A 83 10.48 5.72 15.03
C SER A 83 10.81 6.76 13.95
N TYR A 84 9.89 7.08 13.03
CA TYR A 84 10.19 8.09 12.01
C TYR A 84 10.34 9.48 12.60
N PRO A 85 11.29 10.30 12.13
CA PRO A 85 11.36 11.73 12.46
C PRO A 85 10.07 12.46 12.10
N GLU A 86 9.74 13.52 12.85
CA GLU A 86 8.53 14.35 12.62
C GLU A 86 8.40 14.80 11.17
N GLU A 87 9.51 15.24 10.57
CA GLU A 87 9.52 15.70 9.19
C GLU A 87 9.16 14.57 8.21
N MET A 88 9.67 13.36 8.42
CA MET A 88 9.33 12.20 7.59
C MET A 88 7.85 11.83 7.72
N LEU A 89 7.31 11.81 8.96
CA LEU A 89 5.88 11.59 9.19
C LEU A 89 5.03 12.66 8.51
N ALA A 90 5.42 13.94 8.61
CA ALA A 90 4.71 15.02 7.94
C ALA A 90 4.73 14.85 6.41
N ASN A 91 5.87 14.43 5.85
CA ASN A 91 6.02 14.22 4.41
C ASN A 91 5.12 13.09 3.90
N ILE A 92 5.12 11.92 4.54
CA ILE A 92 4.24 10.81 4.11
C ILE A 92 2.75 11.18 4.25
N LEU A 93 2.36 11.83 5.33
CA LEU A 93 0.98 12.30 5.53
C LEU A 93 0.55 13.34 4.50
N PHE A 94 1.46 14.21 4.07
CA PHE A 94 1.20 15.19 3.03
C PHE A 94 1.17 14.56 1.63
N MET A 95 2.20 13.79 1.28
CA MET A 95 2.38 13.24 -0.06
C MET A 95 1.42 12.08 -0.36
N TYR A 96 1.20 11.19 0.60
CA TYR A 96 0.40 9.97 0.42
C TYR A 96 -1.01 10.08 1.00
N GLY A 97 -1.19 10.91 2.03
CA GLY A 97 -2.49 11.19 2.63
C GLY A 97 -3.20 12.40 2.04
N GLU A 98 -2.49 13.25 1.28
CA GLU A 98 -3.01 14.53 0.76
C GLU A 98 -3.58 15.43 1.87
N LEU A 99 -2.99 15.36 3.08
CA LEU A 99 -3.45 16.07 4.27
C LEU A 99 -2.79 17.43 4.39
N ARG A 100 -3.58 18.51 4.37
CA ARG A 100 -3.07 19.89 4.51
C ARG A 100 -2.47 20.17 5.89
N ASN A 101 -2.95 19.50 6.93
CA ASN A 101 -2.51 19.62 8.31
C ASN A 101 -1.49 18.54 8.73
N ALA A 102 -0.79 17.94 7.78
CA ALA A 102 0.16 16.85 7.98
C ALA A 102 1.20 17.15 9.07
N ARG A 103 1.78 18.36 9.10
CA ARG A 103 2.75 18.77 10.11
C ARG A 103 2.19 18.73 11.53
N ALA A 104 0.96 19.24 11.72
CA ALA A 104 0.32 19.26 13.03
C ALA A 104 -0.01 17.82 13.51
N ILE A 105 -0.42 16.95 12.59
CA ILE A 105 -0.65 15.53 12.87
C ILE A 105 0.66 14.84 13.24
N ALA A 106 1.72 15.02 12.47
CA ALA A 106 3.04 14.44 12.73
C ALA A 106 3.59 14.85 14.10
N LYS A 107 3.55 16.15 14.41
CA LYS A 107 3.96 16.68 15.72
C LYS A 107 3.19 16.01 16.87
N THR A 108 1.86 15.88 16.73
CA THR A 108 1.05 15.21 17.75
C THR A 108 1.42 13.74 17.95
N ILE A 109 1.75 13.03 16.86
CA ILE A 109 2.21 11.63 16.95
C ILE A 109 3.54 11.56 17.70
N VAL A 110 4.48 12.44 17.38
CA VAL A 110 5.81 12.48 18.03
C VAL A 110 5.67 12.79 19.52
N GLU A 111 4.94 13.84 19.88
CA GLU A 111 4.69 14.21 21.28
C GLU A 111 4.02 13.08 22.07
N ALA A 112 3.09 12.35 21.47
CA ALA A 112 2.39 11.26 22.14
C ALA A 112 3.27 10.03 22.35
N ARG A 113 4.07 9.62 21.34
CA ARG A 113 4.96 8.45 21.48
C ARG A 113 6.07 8.67 22.51
N ASP A 114 6.46 9.91 22.78
CA ASP A 114 7.42 10.24 23.85
C ASP A 114 6.87 9.92 25.24
N GLN A 115 5.53 9.83 25.39
CA GLN A 115 4.85 9.42 26.62
C GLN A 115 4.56 7.92 26.69
N GLY A 116 4.62 7.22 25.54
CA GLY A 116 4.40 5.79 25.41
C GLY A 116 4.13 5.38 23.97
N ALA A 117 4.57 4.19 23.60
CA ALA A 117 4.43 3.71 22.25
C ALA A 117 2.96 3.64 21.80
N ILE A 118 2.70 4.02 20.55
CA ILE A 118 1.39 3.89 19.90
C ILE A 118 1.35 2.53 19.22
N GLU A 119 0.54 1.62 19.76
CA GLU A 119 0.57 0.21 19.39
C GLU A 119 -0.59 -0.21 18.49
N THR A 120 -1.78 0.39 18.70
CA THR A 120 -3.00 -0.06 18.03
C THR A 120 -3.63 1.02 17.14
N SER A 121 -4.46 0.56 16.22
CA SER A 121 -5.23 1.44 15.33
C SER A 121 -6.15 2.38 16.10
N PHE A 122 -6.76 1.92 17.20
CA PHE A 122 -7.63 2.76 18.03
C PHE A 122 -6.85 3.79 18.86
N GLN A 123 -5.67 3.45 19.34
CA GLN A 123 -4.79 4.43 20.00
C GLN A 123 -4.44 5.57 19.04
N LEU A 124 -4.02 5.24 17.80
CA LEU A 124 -3.74 6.24 16.78
C LEU A 124 -4.99 7.06 16.43
N ARG A 125 -6.13 6.41 16.20
CA ARG A 125 -7.40 7.08 15.92
C ARG A 125 -7.80 8.03 17.04
N LYS A 126 -7.75 7.60 18.30
CA LYS A 126 -8.08 8.41 19.48
C LYS A 126 -7.16 9.64 19.60
N LEU A 127 -5.87 9.44 19.41
CA LEU A 127 -4.87 10.51 19.42
C LEU A 127 -5.19 11.59 18.38
N LEU A 128 -5.61 11.20 17.20
CA LEU A 128 -5.82 12.10 16.07
C LEU A 128 -7.26 12.65 15.97
N GLN A 129 -8.13 12.30 16.91
CA GLN A 129 -9.55 12.71 16.89
C GLN A 129 -9.76 14.22 16.79
N LYS A 130 -8.86 15.03 17.39
CA LYS A 130 -8.92 16.51 17.33
C LYS A 130 -8.74 17.08 15.89
N TYR A 131 -8.13 16.32 14.98
CA TYR A 131 -7.94 16.70 13.58
C TYR A 131 -9.02 16.16 12.65
N VAL A 132 -9.95 15.39 13.20
CA VAL A 132 -10.92 14.60 12.45
C VAL A 132 -12.33 15.05 12.79
N PRO A 133 -12.88 16.08 12.10
CA PRO A 133 -14.27 16.51 12.29
C PRO A 133 -15.23 15.36 12.04
N LYS A 134 -16.27 15.20 12.90
CA LYS A 134 -17.25 14.10 12.80
C LYS A 134 -17.82 13.91 11.38
N ALA A 135 -18.13 15.00 10.69
CA ALA A 135 -18.68 14.96 9.32
C ALA A 135 -17.71 14.41 8.25
N LYS A 136 -16.40 14.35 8.54
CA LYS A 136 -15.35 13.88 7.60
C LYS A 136 -14.48 12.78 8.20
N GLU A 137 -14.93 12.18 9.31
CA GLU A 137 -14.13 11.22 10.08
C GLU A 137 -13.60 10.08 9.20
N HIS A 138 -14.49 9.38 8.52
CA HIS A 138 -14.11 8.25 7.67
C HIS A 138 -13.10 8.65 6.61
N LYS A 139 -13.28 9.80 5.98
CA LYS A 139 -12.39 10.27 4.91
C LYS A 139 -10.99 10.56 5.43
N ILE A 140 -10.88 11.33 6.52
CA ILE A 140 -9.57 11.77 7.03
C ILE A 140 -8.81 10.59 7.64
N LEU A 141 -9.48 9.70 8.38
CA LEU A 141 -8.87 8.49 8.90
C LEU A 141 -8.39 7.59 7.75
N ALA A 142 -9.20 7.39 6.72
CA ALA A 142 -8.80 6.63 5.54
C ALA A 142 -7.55 7.23 4.88
N GLN A 143 -7.45 8.56 4.75
CA GLN A 143 -6.27 9.22 4.22
C GLN A 143 -5.02 9.02 5.08
N ILE A 144 -5.15 9.07 6.41
CA ILE A 144 -4.04 8.83 7.34
C ILE A 144 -3.56 7.39 7.22
N PHE A 145 -4.47 6.42 7.28
CA PHE A 145 -4.15 5.00 7.17
C PHE A 145 -3.58 4.65 5.79
N GLN A 146 -4.13 5.21 4.72
CA GLN A 146 -3.59 5.08 3.36
C GLN A 146 -2.14 5.58 3.29
N ALA A 147 -1.85 6.74 3.88
CA ALA A 147 -0.49 7.30 3.86
C ALA A 147 0.53 6.36 4.52
N ILE A 148 0.18 5.83 5.69
CA ILE A 148 1.04 4.90 6.43
C ILE A 148 1.18 3.59 5.65
N ARG A 149 0.09 3.05 5.10
CA ARG A 149 0.07 1.80 4.32
C ARG A 149 0.96 1.89 3.08
N ILE A 150 0.85 2.98 2.33
CA ILE A 150 1.68 3.22 1.14
C ILE A 150 3.16 3.21 1.52
N GLU A 151 3.54 3.85 2.61
CA GLU A 151 4.92 3.88 3.10
C GLU A 151 5.40 2.50 3.55
N VAL A 152 4.59 1.76 4.34
CA VAL A 152 4.93 0.40 4.82
C VAL A 152 5.22 -0.55 3.66
N ASN A 153 4.45 -0.46 2.58
CA ASN A 153 4.47 -1.42 1.47
C ASN A 153 5.18 -0.89 0.22
N GLU A 154 5.73 0.34 0.26
CA GLU A 154 6.37 0.99 -0.89
C GLU A 154 5.46 0.99 -2.14
N GLU A 155 4.13 1.11 -1.96
CA GLU A 155 3.14 0.81 -2.99
C GLU A 155 3.37 1.58 -4.30
N LEU A 156 3.69 2.87 -4.22
CA LEU A 156 3.92 3.70 -5.41
C LEU A 156 5.25 3.41 -6.10
N ASP A 157 6.29 3.06 -5.35
CA ASP A 157 7.59 2.72 -5.95
C ASP A 157 7.54 1.34 -6.59
N VAL A 158 6.89 0.37 -5.94
CA VAL A 158 6.58 -0.94 -6.52
C VAL A 158 5.78 -0.80 -7.82
N LEU A 159 4.77 0.06 -7.84
CA LEU A 159 3.97 0.32 -9.03
C LEU A 159 4.79 0.94 -10.16
N LYS A 160 5.68 1.91 -9.87
CA LYS A 160 6.59 2.49 -10.87
C LYS A 160 7.51 1.44 -11.48
N GLU A 161 8.16 0.64 -10.62
CA GLU A 161 9.06 -0.43 -11.06
C GLU A 161 8.34 -1.47 -11.94
N PHE A 162 7.11 -1.80 -11.59
CA PHE A 162 6.27 -2.67 -12.40
C PHE A 162 5.94 -2.05 -13.76
N LEU A 163 5.45 -0.82 -13.77
CA LEU A 163 5.04 -0.13 -15.00
C LEU A 163 6.18 -0.04 -16.01
N ILE A 164 7.39 0.30 -15.57
CA ILE A 164 8.57 0.42 -16.45
C ILE A 164 8.87 -0.91 -17.19
N GLN A 165 8.56 -2.04 -16.58
CA GLN A 165 8.82 -3.36 -17.17
C GLN A 165 7.76 -3.76 -18.21
N THR A 166 6.51 -3.28 -18.07
CA THR A 166 5.37 -3.79 -18.87
C THR A 166 5.53 -3.63 -20.39
N PRO A 167 6.09 -2.53 -20.96
CA PRO A 167 6.23 -2.40 -22.42
C PRO A 167 7.14 -3.47 -23.04
N GLN A 168 8.14 -3.91 -22.29
CA GLN A 168 9.09 -4.93 -22.76
C GLN A 168 8.52 -6.34 -22.65
N LEU A 169 7.52 -6.54 -21.80
CA LEU A 169 6.92 -7.85 -21.54
C LEU A 169 5.70 -8.14 -22.43
N LEU A 170 5.04 -7.12 -22.95
CA LEU A 170 3.86 -7.29 -23.81
C LEU A 170 4.24 -7.63 -25.24
N THR A 171 3.44 -8.51 -25.87
CA THR A 171 3.47 -8.68 -27.32
C THR A 171 2.99 -7.43 -28.04
N PRO A 172 3.28 -7.23 -29.34
CA PRO A 172 2.53 -6.26 -30.16
C PRO A 172 1.03 -6.49 -30.00
N GLU A 173 0.26 -5.42 -29.80
CA GLU A 173 -1.19 -5.46 -29.50
C GLU A 173 -1.58 -6.05 -28.14
N GLY A 174 -0.62 -6.50 -27.33
CA GLY A 174 -0.85 -6.93 -25.95
C GLY A 174 -1.43 -5.82 -25.08
N ARG A 175 -2.20 -6.17 -24.05
CA ARG A 175 -2.95 -5.21 -23.24
C ARG A 175 -2.46 -5.17 -21.81
N LEU A 176 -2.30 -3.95 -21.28
CA LEU A 176 -2.11 -3.69 -19.87
C LEU A 176 -3.42 -3.15 -19.27
N SER A 177 -3.96 -3.87 -18.28
CA SER A 177 -5.13 -3.44 -17.52
C SER A 177 -4.75 -3.26 -16.05
N ILE A 178 -5.10 -2.11 -15.47
CA ILE A 178 -4.78 -1.81 -14.07
C ILE A 178 -6.05 -1.34 -13.37
N ILE A 179 -6.35 -1.94 -12.22
CA ILE A 179 -7.39 -1.52 -11.29
C ILE A 179 -6.71 -0.77 -10.17
N SER A 180 -7.08 0.50 -9.98
CA SER A 180 -6.54 1.38 -8.93
C SER A 180 -7.64 1.79 -7.97
N TYR A 181 -7.29 1.97 -6.69
CA TYR A 181 -8.25 2.26 -5.61
C TYR A 181 -8.09 3.66 -5.03
N HIS A 182 -7.00 4.37 -5.34
CA HIS A 182 -6.81 5.74 -4.88
C HIS A 182 -6.15 6.64 -5.94
N SER A 183 -6.30 7.96 -5.74
CA SER A 183 -5.88 9.01 -6.68
C SER A 183 -4.39 8.98 -7.03
N LEU A 184 -3.52 8.54 -6.13
CA LEU A 184 -2.07 8.50 -6.36
C LEU A 184 -1.70 7.42 -7.38
N GLU A 185 -2.26 6.21 -7.24
CA GLU A 185 -2.10 5.14 -8.23
C GLU A 185 -2.65 5.57 -9.58
N ASP A 186 -3.88 6.09 -9.62
CA ASP A 186 -4.53 6.53 -10.85
C ASP A 186 -3.71 7.59 -11.59
N ARG A 187 -3.18 8.59 -10.87
CA ARG A 187 -2.31 9.63 -11.46
C ARG A 187 -1.02 9.04 -12.02
N LEU A 188 -0.40 8.10 -11.30
CA LEU A 188 0.83 7.47 -11.74
C LEU A 188 0.62 6.63 -13.02
N VAL A 189 -0.43 5.81 -13.04
CA VAL A 189 -0.80 4.99 -14.20
C VAL A 189 -1.13 5.86 -15.40
N LYS A 190 -1.98 6.89 -15.24
CA LYS A 190 -2.33 7.82 -16.32
C LYS A 190 -1.13 8.57 -16.86
N ARG A 191 -0.21 9.00 -16.01
CA ARG A 191 1.02 9.65 -16.43
C ARG A 191 1.86 8.69 -17.26
N PHE A 192 2.06 7.46 -16.76
CA PHE A 192 2.80 6.43 -17.48
C PHE A 192 2.23 6.15 -18.88
N ILE A 193 0.90 5.98 -18.99
CA ILE A 193 0.25 5.71 -20.28
C ILE A 193 0.42 6.88 -21.27
N ARG A 194 0.46 8.13 -20.78
CA ARG A 194 0.56 9.32 -21.65
C ARG A 194 1.96 9.64 -22.10
N THR A 195 2.94 9.52 -21.21
CA THR A 195 4.27 10.12 -21.41
C THR A 195 5.42 9.18 -21.10
N GLY A 196 5.16 7.97 -20.64
CA GLY A 196 6.14 7.18 -19.90
C GLY A 196 6.38 7.76 -18.50
N LEU A 197 7.27 7.20 -17.73
CA LEU A 197 7.65 7.68 -16.39
C LEU A 197 8.79 8.66 -16.46
#